data_4e49669b45062183e40712f6fda7dadf
#
_entry.id   4e49669b45062183e40712f6fda7dadf
#
_cell.length_a   1.000
_cell.length_b   1.000
_cell.length_c   1.000
_cell.angle_alpha   90.00
_cell.angle_beta   90.00
_cell.angle_gamma   90.00
#
_symmetry.space_group_name_H-M   'P 1'
#
loop_
_entity.id
_entity.type
_entity.pdbx_description
1 polymer ?
#
loop_
_entity_poly.entity_id
_entity_poly.type
_entity_poly.pdbx_seq_one_letter_code
_entity_poly.pdbx_strand_id
1 'polypeptide(L)'
;GYSSAASDVYKRQSYYSGLGGYGMYNYGNYNNYENYYDPDKSIKMWGLSAGWGKRLNWPDDYFQLSAELSYQRYILKDWQYFPVTNGKCNDLSIGLTLARASYDNPIYPRSGSDFSLSVQFTPPYSLFDGVDYSKYNEYNQNDMNKMHKWVEYHKWKFKAKTYIPLLNPTVVKKTPVLMTRVEFGILGHYNKYKKSPFGTFDVGGDGMTGYSSYATESVALRGYENSSLTPYRGQEGYAYTRIGFELRYPLMLETSTNIYALTFLEAGNAWHDVKNFNPFDLKRSAGVGVRIFLPMIGMMGIDWAYGFDKVLGDKSAGGSRFHFVLGQEF
;
A
#
# COMPACT_ATOMS: atom_id res chain seq x y z
N GLY A 1 16.50 15.27 -23.40
CA GLY A 1 15.31 14.76 -22.70
C GLY A 1 14.89 13.42 -23.27
N TYR A 2 14.95 12.36 -22.47
CA TYR A 2 14.42 11.06 -22.88
C TYR A 2 12.93 11.02 -22.55
N SER A 3 12.09 11.04 -23.58
CA SER A 3 10.68 10.70 -23.44
C SER A 3 10.53 9.20 -23.73
N SER A 4 10.33 8.38 -22.71
CA SER A 4 9.87 7.02 -22.93
C SER A 4 8.35 7.01 -22.81
N ALA A 5 7.65 6.97 -23.94
CA ALA A 5 6.25 6.61 -23.94
C ALA A 5 6.20 5.07 -23.90
N ALA A 6 6.02 4.51 -22.71
CA ALA A 6 5.69 3.10 -22.55
C ALA A 6 4.17 3.02 -22.39
N SER A 7 3.49 2.43 -23.34
CA SER A 7 2.09 2.05 -23.20
C SER A 7 2.04 0.60 -22.74
N ASP A 8 1.72 0.38 -21.47
CA ASP A 8 1.49 -0.97 -20.96
C ASP A 8 -0.01 -1.28 -20.97
N VAL A 9 -0.37 -2.32 -21.72
CA VAL A 9 -1.73 -2.86 -21.72
C VAL A 9 -1.77 -4.06 -20.78
N TYR A 10 -2.39 -3.89 -19.64
CA TYR A 10 -2.60 -4.98 -18.69
C TYR A 10 -3.99 -5.56 -18.83
N LYS A 11 -4.07 -6.87 -19.09
CA LYS A 11 -5.29 -7.65 -18.95
C LYS A 11 -5.11 -8.62 -17.80
N ARG A 12 -5.74 -8.34 -16.68
CA ARG A 12 -5.74 -9.22 -15.51
C ARG A 12 -7.14 -9.75 -15.26
N GLN A 13 -7.26 -11.06 -15.19
CA GLN A 13 -8.48 -11.75 -14.78
C GLN A 13 -8.15 -12.56 -13.53
N SER A 14 -8.85 -12.27 -12.45
CA SER A 14 -8.77 -13.06 -11.23
C SER A 14 -10.11 -13.71 -10.95
N TYR A 15 -10.05 -14.99 -10.70
CA TYR A 15 -11.16 -15.80 -10.26
C TYR A 15 -11.01 -16.03 -8.77
N TYR A 16 -12.09 -15.93 -8.04
CA TYR A 16 -12.07 -16.18 -6.62
C TYR A 16 -11.94 -17.69 -6.37
N SER A 17 -10.80 -18.12 -5.87
CA SER A 17 -10.68 -19.38 -5.15
C SER A 17 -10.90 -19.04 -3.67
N GLY A 18 -12.05 -19.37 -3.15
CA GLY A 18 -12.45 -19.02 -1.79
C GLY A 18 -11.53 -19.62 -0.75
N LEU A 19 -10.51 -18.91 -0.36
CA LEU A 19 -9.84 -19.12 0.92
C LEU A 19 -10.48 -18.17 1.94
N GLY A 20 -11.49 -18.66 2.43
CA GLY A 20 -12.35 -18.61 3.49
C GLY A 20 -12.14 -17.71 4.63
N GLY A 21 -13.23 -17.43 5.14
CA GLY A 21 -13.48 -16.89 6.41
C GLY A 21 -12.72 -17.55 7.54
N TYR A 22 -12.14 -16.75 8.39
CA TYR A 22 -11.90 -17.11 9.77
C TYR A 22 -13.27 -17.31 10.43
N GLY A 23 -13.64 -18.53 10.56
CA GLY A 23 -14.88 -18.90 11.20
C GLY A 23 -14.80 -20.30 11.78
N MET A 24 -14.77 -20.38 13.08
CA MET A 24 -15.15 -21.49 13.96
C MET A 24 -14.46 -22.82 13.73
N TYR A 25 -13.74 -23.23 14.74
CA TYR A 25 -13.44 -24.61 15.04
C TYR A 25 -14.70 -25.48 14.95
N ASN A 26 -14.77 -26.28 13.91
CA ASN A 26 -15.61 -27.46 13.88
C ASN A 26 -14.73 -28.66 13.61
N TYR A 27 -14.48 -29.41 14.64
CA TYR A 27 -13.88 -30.73 14.61
C TYR A 27 -14.88 -31.67 13.93
N GLY A 28 -14.57 -32.09 12.70
CA GLY A 28 -15.34 -33.15 12.06
C GLY A 28 -15.37 -33.08 10.53
N ASN A 29 -14.71 -34.05 9.92
CA ASN A 29 -14.65 -34.45 8.51
C ASN A 29 -13.53 -33.84 7.66
N TYR A 30 -12.42 -34.56 7.71
CA TYR A 30 -11.44 -34.66 6.63
C TYR A 30 -12.07 -35.41 5.44
N ASN A 31 -12.65 -34.68 4.49
CA ASN A 31 -12.83 -35.06 3.09
C ASN A 31 -13.74 -34.01 2.45
N ASN A 32 -13.13 -33.00 1.83
CA ASN A 32 -13.60 -32.26 0.64
C ASN A 32 -12.82 -30.94 0.56
N TYR A 33 -11.56 -31.03 0.16
CA TYR A 33 -10.89 -29.91 -0.52
C TYR A 33 -11.32 -29.93 -2.00
N GLU A 34 -12.60 -29.92 -2.27
CA GLU A 34 -13.10 -29.58 -3.58
C GLU A 34 -12.98 -28.05 -3.75
N ASN A 35 -12.24 -27.68 -4.76
CA ASN A 35 -12.01 -26.37 -5.30
C ASN A 35 -13.13 -25.36 -5.02
N TYR A 36 -12.93 -24.45 -4.10
CA TYR A 36 -13.75 -23.26 -3.91
C TYR A 36 -13.51 -22.24 -5.05
N TYR A 37 -13.44 -22.70 -6.26
CA TYR A 37 -13.46 -21.89 -7.45
C TYR A 37 -14.94 -21.64 -7.82
N ASP A 38 -15.39 -20.45 -7.54
CA ASP A 38 -16.72 -20.01 -7.98
C ASP A 38 -16.57 -19.22 -9.29
N PRO A 39 -16.90 -19.83 -10.45
CA PRO A 39 -16.76 -19.16 -11.74
C PRO A 39 -17.73 -17.99 -11.90
N ASP A 40 -18.75 -17.88 -11.03
CA ASP A 40 -19.70 -16.80 -11.05
C ASP A 40 -19.21 -15.55 -10.33
N LYS A 41 -18.19 -15.66 -9.47
CA LYS A 41 -17.58 -14.54 -8.76
C LYS A 41 -16.28 -14.13 -9.42
N SER A 42 -16.25 -12.98 -10.03
CA SER A 42 -15.05 -12.53 -10.74
C SER A 42 -14.87 -11.03 -10.75
N ILE A 43 -13.60 -10.61 -10.72
CA ILE A 43 -13.18 -9.28 -11.10
C ILE A 43 -12.32 -9.36 -12.37
N LYS A 44 -12.69 -8.60 -13.39
CA LYS A 44 -11.90 -8.43 -14.60
C LYS A 44 -11.45 -6.98 -14.64
N MET A 45 -10.16 -6.79 -14.81
CA MET A 45 -9.56 -5.47 -14.90
C MET A 45 -8.74 -5.38 -16.17
N TRP A 46 -8.88 -4.28 -16.89
CA TRP A 46 -7.95 -3.90 -17.95
C TRP A 46 -7.68 -2.41 -17.87
N GLY A 47 -6.50 -2.03 -18.26
CA GLY A 47 -6.07 -0.65 -18.20
C GLY A 47 -5.07 -0.31 -19.28
N LEU A 48 -4.95 0.99 -19.52
CA LEU A 48 -3.98 1.60 -20.39
C LEU A 48 -3.36 2.77 -19.65
N SER A 49 -2.03 2.84 -19.61
CA SER A 49 -1.35 4.00 -19.07
C SER A 49 -0.28 4.52 -20.01
N ALA A 50 -0.04 5.82 -19.92
CA ALA A 50 1.05 6.50 -20.60
C ALA A 50 1.79 7.37 -19.60
N GLY A 51 3.10 7.18 -19.50
CA GLY A 51 3.94 7.89 -18.55
C GLY A 51 5.02 8.71 -19.22
N TRP A 52 5.37 9.80 -18.59
CA TRP A 52 6.50 10.65 -18.93
C TRP A 52 7.31 10.93 -17.67
N GLY A 53 8.64 10.89 -17.78
CA GLY A 53 9.55 11.18 -16.68
C GLY A 53 10.72 12.05 -17.13
N LYS A 54 11.11 12.96 -16.26
CA LYS A 54 12.26 13.84 -16.48
C LYS A 54 13.09 13.95 -15.21
N ARG A 55 14.40 13.76 -15.33
CA ARG A 55 15.35 14.12 -14.29
C ARG A 55 15.51 15.64 -14.29
N LEU A 56 15.44 16.25 -13.12
CA LEU A 56 15.60 17.68 -12.92
C LEU A 56 17.06 17.99 -12.58
N ASN A 57 17.52 19.18 -12.97
CA ASN A 57 18.86 19.66 -12.67
C ASN A 57 18.86 20.67 -11.49
N TRP A 58 17.68 20.96 -10.98
CA TRP A 58 17.49 21.88 -9.86
C TRP A 58 16.40 21.33 -8.92
N PRO A 59 16.56 21.39 -7.60
CA PRO A 59 17.66 21.96 -6.82
C PRO A 59 18.94 21.13 -6.82
N ASP A 60 18.88 19.84 -7.13
CA ASP A 60 20.01 18.97 -7.36
C ASP A 60 19.69 17.89 -8.43
N ASP A 61 20.69 17.12 -8.86
CA ASP A 61 20.56 16.11 -9.93
C ASP A 61 19.84 14.82 -9.48
N TYR A 62 19.40 14.72 -8.25
CA TYR A 62 18.72 13.52 -7.72
C TYR A 62 17.20 13.61 -7.88
N PHE A 63 16.67 14.77 -8.23
CA PHE A 63 15.23 14.97 -8.44
C PHE A 63 14.74 14.40 -9.77
N GLN A 64 13.61 13.74 -9.70
CA GLN A 64 12.87 13.24 -10.86
C GLN A 64 11.41 13.65 -10.75
N LEU A 65 10.90 14.21 -11.83
CA LEU A 65 9.48 14.48 -12.00
C LEU A 65 8.90 13.47 -13.00
N SER A 66 7.81 12.81 -12.62
CA SER A 66 7.05 11.94 -13.52
C SER A 66 5.60 12.33 -13.55
N ALA A 67 4.98 12.14 -14.71
CA ALA A 67 3.57 12.31 -14.95
C ALA A 67 3.02 11.05 -15.63
N GLU A 68 1.85 10.59 -15.21
CA GLU A 68 1.19 9.42 -15.74
C GLU A 68 -0.28 9.73 -16.00
N LEU A 69 -0.74 9.36 -17.19
CA LEU A 69 -2.16 9.29 -17.53
C LEU A 69 -2.57 7.82 -17.53
N SER A 70 -3.53 7.46 -16.71
CA SER A 70 -3.98 6.07 -16.56
C SER A 70 -5.49 5.98 -16.75
N TYR A 71 -5.92 4.98 -17.50
CA TYR A 71 -7.29 4.58 -17.62
C TYR A 71 -7.42 3.13 -17.21
N GLN A 72 -8.31 2.84 -16.25
CA GLN A 72 -8.59 1.49 -15.78
C GLN A 72 -10.09 1.23 -15.82
N ARG A 73 -10.44 0.02 -16.21
CA ARG A 73 -11.83 -0.45 -16.22
C ARG A 73 -11.95 -1.72 -15.42
N TYR A 74 -12.83 -1.67 -14.44
CA TYR A 74 -13.19 -2.79 -13.58
C TYR A 74 -14.53 -3.35 -14.04
N ILE A 75 -14.62 -4.67 -14.18
CA ILE A 75 -15.84 -5.41 -14.48
C ILE A 75 -16.01 -6.41 -13.34
N LEU A 76 -17.03 -6.20 -12.54
CA LEU A 76 -17.32 -6.93 -11.31
C LEU A 76 -18.53 -7.83 -11.51
N LYS A 77 -18.42 -9.10 -11.12
CA LYS A 77 -19.49 -10.06 -11.10
C LYS A 77 -19.50 -10.74 -9.73
N ASP A 78 -20.51 -10.45 -8.92
CA ASP A 78 -20.71 -10.92 -7.55
C ASP A 78 -19.44 -10.83 -6.66
N TRP A 79 -18.69 -9.73 -6.81
CA TRP A 79 -17.42 -9.50 -6.14
C TRP A 79 -17.64 -8.77 -4.80
N GLN A 80 -17.71 -9.53 -3.70
CA GLN A 80 -18.13 -9.04 -2.38
C GLN A 80 -17.05 -8.21 -1.62
N TYR A 81 -15.85 -8.08 -2.18
CA TYR A 81 -14.77 -7.33 -1.56
C TYR A 81 -14.78 -5.83 -1.87
N PHE A 82 -15.71 -5.39 -2.71
CA PHE A 82 -15.90 -3.97 -2.99
C PHE A 82 -17.32 -3.54 -2.64
N PRO A 83 -17.53 -2.27 -2.34
CA PRO A 83 -18.86 -1.71 -2.17
C PRO A 83 -19.75 -1.89 -3.43
N VAL A 84 -19.11 -1.89 -4.61
CA VAL A 84 -19.77 -2.25 -5.89
C VAL A 84 -19.52 -3.73 -6.16
N THR A 85 -20.49 -4.57 -5.92
CA THR A 85 -20.35 -6.03 -6.10
C THR A 85 -20.57 -6.47 -7.55
N ASN A 86 -21.45 -5.79 -8.27
CA ASN A 86 -21.79 -6.09 -9.66
C ASN A 86 -21.78 -4.80 -10.48
N GLY A 87 -21.15 -4.83 -11.66
CA GLY A 87 -21.20 -3.69 -12.57
C GLY A 87 -19.86 -3.37 -13.24
N LYS A 88 -19.77 -2.17 -13.77
CA LYS A 88 -18.59 -1.68 -14.49
C LYS A 88 -18.21 -0.31 -13.93
N CYS A 89 -16.98 -0.19 -13.47
CA CYS A 89 -16.39 1.07 -13.00
C CYS A 89 -15.25 1.49 -13.92
N ASN A 90 -15.14 2.77 -14.18
CA ASN A 90 -14.07 3.35 -14.98
C ASN A 90 -13.31 4.35 -14.11
N ASP A 91 -11.99 4.25 -14.15
CA ASP A 91 -11.06 5.17 -13.47
C ASP A 91 -10.15 5.80 -14.53
N LEU A 92 -10.29 7.10 -14.73
CA LEU A 92 -9.38 7.90 -15.55
C LEU A 92 -8.66 8.84 -14.62
N SER A 93 -7.36 8.66 -14.47
CA SER A 93 -6.58 9.43 -13.51
C SER A 93 -5.31 10.02 -14.12
N ILE A 94 -4.91 11.15 -13.58
CA ILE A 94 -3.63 11.80 -13.86
C ILE A 94 -2.81 11.76 -12.58
N GLY A 95 -1.63 11.16 -12.65
CA GLY A 95 -0.66 11.09 -11.56
C GLY A 95 0.52 12.02 -11.83
N LEU A 96 0.97 12.71 -10.79
CA LEU A 96 2.22 13.48 -10.77
C LEU A 96 3.04 13.01 -9.59
N THR A 97 4.31 12.70 -9.82
CA THR A 97 5.22 12.29 -8.74
C THR A 97 6.52 13.06 -8.84
N LEU A 98 6.87 13.71 -7.75
CA LEU A 98 8.19 14.27 -7.52
C LEU A 98 8.95 13.35 -6.58
N ALA A 99 10.05 12.78 -7.05
CA ALA A 99 10.89 11.87 -6.27
C ALA A 99 12.32 12.39 -6.19
N ARG A 100 13.01 12.06 -5.11
CA ARG A 100 14.44 12.30 -4.93
C ARG A 100 15.08 11.11 -4.26
N ALA A 101 16.10 10.53 -4.88
CA ALA A 101 16.84 9.40 -4.34
C ALA A 101 18.32 9.70 -4.38
N SER A 102 18.90 9.98 -3.21
CA SER A 102 20.32 10.35 -3.05
C SER A 102 21.13 9.37 -2.19
N TYR A 103 20.58 8.17 -1.95
CA TYR A 103 21.28 7.14 -1.19
C TYR A 103 22.44 6.51 -1.97
N ASP A 104 23.47 6.08 -1.24
CA ASP A 104 24.73 5.58 -1.79
C ASP A 104 24.64 4.15 -2.36
N ASN A 105 23.71 3.33 -1.87
CA ASN A 105 23.56 1.94 -2.28
C ASN A 105 22.08 1.51 -2.22
N PRO A 106 21.54 0.87 -3.28
CA PRO A 106 20.12 0.45 -3.30
C PRO A 106 19.82 -0.74 -2.39
N ILE A 107 20.79 -1.60 -2.08
CA ILE A 107 20.56 -2.84 -1.31
C ILE A 107 20.72 -2.60 0.17
N TYR A 108 21.82 -1.94 0.56
CA TYR A 108 22.11 -1.54 1.93
C TYR A 108 22.54 -0.07 1.95
N PRO A 109 21.58 0.86 1.93
CA PRO A 109 21.88 2.28 2.01
C PRO A 109 22.55 2.63 3.33
N ARG A 110 23.72 3.27 3.28
CA ARG A 110 24.48 3.71 4.46
C ARG A 110 24.28 5.19 4.73
N SER A 111 24.02 5.97 3.70
CA SER A 111 23.84 7.41 3.80
C SER A 111 22.91 7.92 2.71
N GLY A 112 22.34 9.11 2.94
CA GLY A 112 21.48 9.78 1.99
C GLY A 112 20.00 9.70 2.34
N SER A 113 19.15 10.00 1.38
CA SER A 113 17.71 10.03 1.57
C SER A 113 16.97 9.62 0.31
N ASP A 114 15.77 9.13 0.52
CA ASP A 114 14.79 8.83 -0.51
C ASP A 114 13.46 9.45 -0.09
N PHE A 115 12.88 10.29 -0.93
CA PHE A 115 11.55 10.77 -0.70
C PHE A 115 10.74 10.86 -1.99
N SER A 116 9.43 10.75 -1.87
CA SER A 116 8.50 10.96 -2.97
C SER A 116 7.24 11.67 -2.49
N LEU A 117 6.78 12.61 -3.29
CA LEU A 117 5.47 13.23 -3.19
C LEU A 117 4.68 12.88 -4.44
N SER A 118 3.60 12.14 -4.28
CA SER A 118 2.73 11.72 -5.37
C SER A 118 1.34 12.33 -5.20
N VAL A 119 0.82 12.88 -6.27
CA VAL A 119 -0.56 13.38 -6.36
C VAL A 119 -1.22 12.67 -7.53
N GLN A 120 -2.37 12.07 -7.29
CA GLN A 120 -3.20 11.46 -8.32
C GLN A 120 -4.59 12.04 -8.22
N PHE A 121 -5.17 12.42 -9.35
CA PHE A 121 -6.50 12.98 -9.39
C PHE A 121 -7.27 12.50 -10.63
N THR A 122 -8.55 12.31 -10.44
CA THR A 122 -9.52 12.05 -11.50
C THR A 122 -10.29 13.31 -11.83
N PRO A 123 -10.91 13.41 -13.02
CA PRO A 123 -11.85 14.50 -13.27
C PRO A 123 -13.00 14.50 -12.24
N PRO A 124 -13.40 15.67 -11.73
CA PRO A 124 -14.50 15.79 -10.76
C PRO A 124 -15.86 15.72 -11.45
N TYR A 125 -16.24 14.54 -11.91
CA TYR A 125 -17.46 14.31 -12.70
C TYR A 125 -18.73 14.83 -12.00
N SER A 126 -18.80 14.65 -10.67
CA SER A 126 -19.95 15.06 -9.87
C SER A 126 -20.20 16.59 -9.85
N LEU A 127 -19.21 17.39 -10.26
CA LEU A 127 -19.38 18.84 -10.37
C LEU A 127 -20.01 19.28 -11.69
N PHE A 128 -20.05 18.39 -12.70
CA PHE A 128 -20.47 18.72 -14.06
C PHE A 128 -21.67 17.94 -14.56
N ASP A 129 -22.02 16.81 -13.92
CA ASP A 129 -23.04 15.90 -14.40
C ASP A 129 -24.48 16.29 -13.97
N GLY A 130 -24.61 17.25 -13.08
CA GLY A 130 -25.91 17.73 -12.59
C GLY A 130 -26.70 16.73 -11.75
N VAL A 131 -26.04 15.65 -11.29
CA VAL A 131 -26.66 14.57 -10.52
C VAL A 131 -26.63 14.88 -9.02
N ASP A 132 -27.78 14.75 -8.35
CA ASP A 132 -27.89 14.89 -6.90
C ASP A 132 -27.58 13.54 -6.22
N TYR A 133 -26.32 13.34 -5.86
CA TYR A 133 -25.83 12.12 -5.22
C TYR A 133 -26.37 11.90 -3.80
N SER A 134 -26.99 12.90 -3.16
CA SER A 134 -27.59 12.73 -1.83
C SER A 134 -28.82 11.81 -1.84
N LYS A 135 -29.39 11.58 -3.01
CA LYS A 135 -30.57 10.72 -3.21
C LYS A 135 -30.22 9.24 -3.44
N TYR A 136 -28.95 8.93 -3.65
CA TYR A 136 -28.51 7.55 -3.86
C TYR A 136 -28.35 6.82 -2.52
N ASN A 137 -28.72 5.55 -2.50
CA ASN A 137 -28.59 4.69 -1.34
C ASN A 137 -27.36 3.79 -1.49
N GLU A 138 -26.41 3.90 -0.56
CA GLU A 138 -25.18 3.09 -0.52
C GLU A 138 -25.45 1.57 -0.36
N TYR A 139 -26.64 1.19 0.13
CA TYR A 139 -27.03 -0.21 0.26
C TYR A 139 -27.71 -0.76 -1.00
N ASN A 140 -27.99 0.08 -1.99
CA ASN A 140 -28.62 -0.33 -3.26
C ASN A 140 -27.55 -0.47 -4.35
N GLN A 141 -27.32 -1.70 -4.83
CA GLN A 141 -26.32 -2.00 -5.85
C GLN A 141 -26.53 -1.25 -7.18
N ASN A 142 -27.77 -0.98 -7.55
CA ASN A 142 -28.06 -0.21 -8.77
C ASN A 142 -27.63 1.25 -8.61
N ASP A 143 -27.82 1.83 -7.43
CA ASP A 143 -27.41 3.19 -7.12
C ASP A 143 -25.88 3.25 -7.03
N MET A 144 -25.24 2.28 -6.38
CA MET A 144 -23.79 2.14 -6.33
C MET A 144 -23.17 2.03 -7.72
N ASN A 145 -23.76 1.24 -8.62
CA ASN A 145 -23.29 1.11 -10.00
C ASN A 145 -23.38 2.43 -10.79
N LYS A 146 -24.46 3.19 -10.59
CA LYS A 146 -24.62 4.51 -11.22
C LYS A 146 -23.63 5.51 -10.66
N MET A 147 -23.49 5.54 -9.32
CA MET A 147 -22.62 6.45 -8.59
C MET A 147 -21.14 6.26 -9.00
N HIS A 148 -20.69 5.01 -9.11
CA HIS A 148 -19.30 4.67 -9.37
C HIS A 148 -18.99 4.26 -10.81
N LYS A 149 -19.93 4.52 -11.74
CA LYS A 149 -19.67 4.31 -13.18
C LYS A 149 -18.39 5.01 -13.65
N TRP A 150 -18.17 6.22 -13.17
CA TRP A 150 -16.92 6.96 -13.24
C TRP A 150 -16.46 7.27 -11.82
N VAL A 151 -15.31 6.71 -11.48
CA VAL A 151 -14.69 6.90 -10.17
C VAL A 151 -14.10 8.31 -10.10
N GLU A 152 -14.25 8.96 -8.95
CA GLU A 152 -13.65 10.28 -8.74
C GLU A 152 -13.00 10.37 -7.36
N TYR A 153 -11.77 10.89 -7.34
CA TYR A 153 -11.00 11.12 -6.13
C TYR A 153 -9.80 12.03 -6.41
N HIS A 154 -9.19 12.51 -5.35
CA HIS A 154 -7.83 12.99 -5.36
C HIS A 154 -7.02 12.29 -4.26
N LYS A 155 -5.86 11.77 -4.61
CA LYS A 155 -5.00 10.99 -3.72
C LYS A 155 -3.66 11.66 -3.56
N TRP A 156 -3.24 11.85 -2.33
CA TRP A 156 -1.98 12.48 -1.97
C TRP A 156 -1.17 11.49 -1.16
N LYS A 157 0.10 11.30 -1.52
CA LYS A 157 1.01 10.43 -0.79
C LYS A 157 2.36 11.10 -0.64
N PHE A 158 2.89 11.02 0.56
CA PHE A 158 4.26 11.40 0.85
C PHE A 158 4.96 10.22 1.52
N LYS A 159 6.15 9.90 1.03
CA LYS A 159 7.04 8.89 1.61
C LYS A 159 8.44 9.48 1.70
N ALA A 160 9.07 9.33 2.85
CA ALA A 160 10.45 9.75 3.06
C ALA A 160 11.20 8.70 3.88
N LYS A 161 12.41 8.39 3.45
CA LYS A 161 13.38 7.58 4.18
C LYS A 161 14.70 8.35 4.26
N THR A 162 15.36 8.30 5.40
CA THR A 162 16.68 8.89 5.57
C THR A 162 17.61 7.85 6.20
N TYR A 163 18.84 7.80 5.73
CA TYR A 163 19.85 6.84 6.18
C TYR A 163 21.01 7.62 6.78
N ILE A 164 21.28 7.37 8.05
CA ILE A 164 22.30 8.07 8.86
C ILE A 164 23.30 7.03 9.35
N PRO A 165 24.55 7.04 8.85
CA PRO A 165 25.57 6.15 9.36
C PRO A 165 25.97 6.59 10.78
N LEU A 166 26.04 5.65 11.70
CA LEU A 166 26.44 5.95 13.08
C LEU A 166 27.95 5.99 13.24
N LEU A 167 28.71 5.43 12.30
CA LEU A 167 30.16 5.51 12.21
C LEU A 167 30.53 6.01 10.82
N ASN A 168 31.77 6.49 10.66
CA ASN A 168 32.23 6.95 9.36
C ASN A 168 32.32 5.76 8.37
N PRO A 169 31.48 5.70 7.31
CA PRO A 169 31.42 4.57 6.39
C PRO A 169 32.67 4.44 5.51
N THR A 170 33.50 5.48 5.40
CA THR A 170 34.76 5.43 4.67
C THR A 170 35.84 4.69 5.46
N VAL A 171 35.74 4.68 6.78
CA VAL A 171 36.71 4.04 7.68
C VAL A 171 36.20 2.64 8.09
N VAL A 172 34.92 2.53 8.43
CA VAL A 172 34.31 1.29 8.92
C VAL A 172 33.36 0.75 7.88
N LYS A 173 33.75 -0.31 7.17
CA LYS A 173 32.92 -0.95 6.13
C LYS A 173 31.60 -1.48 6.69
N LYS A 174 31.61 -2.03 7.91
CA LYS A 174 30.41 -2.55 8.60
C LYS A 174 29.84 -1.50 9.57
N THR A 175 29.47 -0.35 9.05
CA THR A 175 28.88 0.71 9.86
C THR A 175 27.41 0.42 10.17
N PRO A 176 26.97 0.56 11.43
CA PRO A 176 25.55 0.58 11.75
C PRO A 176 24.87 1.80 11.14
N VAL A 177 23.65 1.65 10.70
CA VAL A 177 22.86 2.70 10.04
C VAL A 177 21.54 2.89 10.76
N LEU A 178 21.23 4.12 11.11
CA LEU A 178 19.89 4.51 11.53
C LEU A 178 19.08 4.90 10.29
N MET A 179 18.06 4.13 9.97
CA MET A 179 17.06 4.49 8.96
C MET A 179 15.85 5.09 9.66
N THR A 180 15.40 6.23 9.17
CA THR A 180 14.14 6.84 9.59
C THR A 180 13.14 6.82 8.43
N ARG A 181 11.85 6.64 8.75
CA ARG A 181 10.77 6.60 7.78
C ARG A 181 9.62 7.46 8.22
N VAL A 182 9.06 8.22 7.30
CA VAL A 182 7.80 8.94 7.48
C VAL A 182 6.97 8.76 6.22
N GLU A 183 5.77 8.27 6.39
CA GLU A 183 4.81 8.08 5.29
C GLU A 183 3.44 8.59 5.72
N PHE A 184 2.76 9.25 4.81
CA PHE A 184 1.35 9.55 4.96
C PHE A 184 0.65 9.53 3.62
N GLY A 185 -0.65 9.25 3.65
CA GLY A 185 -1.49 9.28 2.48
C GLY A 185 -2.89 9.75 2.82
N ILE A 186 -3.50 10.43 1.89
CA ILE A 186 -4.87 10.92 1.98
C ILE A 186 -5.57 10.64 0.67
N LEU A 187 -6.75 10.04 0.75
CA LEU A 187 -7.69 9.89 -0.35
C LEU A 187 -8.89 10.79 -0.09
N GLY A 188 -8.97 11.88 -0.83
CA GLY A 188 -10.04 12.84 -0.74
C GLY A 188 -11.12 12.64 -1.80
N HIS A 189 -12.22 13.35 -1.66
CA HIS A 189 -13.37 13.32 -2.56
C HIS A 189 -13.82 14.74 -2.92
N TYR A 190 -14.37 14.90 -4.12
CA TYR A 190 -14.93 16.21 -4.55
C TYR A 190 -16.37 16.37 -4.07
N ASN A 191 -17.10 15.26 -3.94
CA ASN A 191 -18.48 15.23 -3.45
C ASN A 191 -18.58 14.32 -2.21
N LYS A 192 -19.11 14.83 -1.10
CA LYS A 192 -19.23 14.11 0.17
C LYS A 192 -20.09 12.85 0.10
N TYR A 193 -21.02 12.79 -0.85
CA TYR A 193 -21.92 11.65 -1.08
C TYR A 193 -21.35 10.64 -2.09
N LYS A 194 -20.21 10.94 -2.72
CA LYS A 194 -19.59 10.08 -3.74
C LYS A 194 -18.12 9.83 -3.37
N LYS A 195 -17.90 9.16 -2.26
CA LYS A 195 -16.56 8.73 -1.87
C LYS A 195 -16.11 7.58 -2.75
N SER A 196 -14.85 7.61 -3.21
CA SER A 196 -14.32 6.54 -4.04
C SER A 196 -14.16 5.25 -3.23
N PRO A 197 -14.66 4.11 -3.72
CA PRO A 197 -14.38 2.80 -3.14
C PRO A 197 -13.01 2.25 -3.59
N PHE A 198 -12.32 2.97 -4.49
CA PHE A 198 -11.04 2.59 -5.06
C PHE A 198 -9.94 3.51 -4.57
N GLY A 199 -8.72 2.97 -4.48
CA GLY A 199 -7.55 3.74 -4.07
C GLY A 199 -7.40 3.93 -2.57
N THR A 200 -8.24 3.30 -1.75
CA THR A 200 -8.17 3.30 -0.29
C THR A 200 -6.87 2.66 0.21
N PHE A 201 -6.55 2.87 1.48
CA PHE A 201 -5.36 2.33 2.13
C PHE A 201 -5.75 1.19 3.06
N ASP A 202 -4.96 0.12 3.01
CA ASP A 202 -5.09 -1.03 3.88
C ASP A 202 -3.84 -1.13 4.76
N VAL A 203 -3.99 -0.93 6.08
CA VAL A 203 -2.88 -0.77 7.01
C VAL A 203 -2.80 -1.93 7.99
N GLY A 204 -1.60 -2.46 8.14
CA GLY A 204 -1.26 -3.53 9.07
C GLY A 204 -0.48 -4.66 8.42
N GLY A 205 0.19 -5.46 9.23
CA GLY A 205 0.88 -6.67 8.82
C GLY A 205 2.18 -6.43 8.06
N ASP A 206 2.47 -7.34 7.15
CA ASP A 206 3.70 -7.37 6.36
C ASP A 206 3.62 -6.56 5.06
N GLY A 207 2.47 -5.96 4.74
CA GLY A 207 2.25 -5.25 3.48
C GLY A 207 2.17 -6.16 2.26
N MET A 208 2.29 -7.47 2.45
CA MET A 208 2.08 -8.44 1.38
C MET A 208 0.57 -8.61 1.20
N THR A 209 0.11 -8.18 0.06
CA THR A 209 -1.30 -8.10 -0.22
C THR A 209 -1.91 -9.46 -0.52
N GLY A 210 -2.95 -9.78 0.22
CA GLY A 210 -3.88 -10.83 -0.16
C GLY A 210 -4.78 -10.43 -1.35
N TYR A 211 -5.89 -11.08 -1.49
CA TYR A 211 -6.84 -10.90 -2.61
C TYR A 211 -7.57 -9.54 -2.65
N SER A 212 -7.50 -8.75 -1.58
CA SER A 212 -8.15 -7.43 -1.49
C SER A 212 -7.43 -6.30 -2.25
N SER A 213 -6.24 -6.59 -2.81
CA SER A 213 -5.32 -5.57 -3.33
C SER A 213 -5.70 -4.93 -4.67
N TYR A 214 -6.77 -5.33 -5.30
CA TYR A 214 -7.09 -4.85 -6.65
C TYR A 214 -7.48 -3.37 -6.73
N ALA A 215 -7.87 -2.78 -5.60
CA ALA A 215 -8.26 -1.38 -5.56
C ALA A 215 -7.81 -0.68 -4.28
N THR A 216 -6.99 -1.35 -3.47
CA THR A 216 -6.54 -0.87 -2.17
C THR A 216 -5.02 -0.92 -2.10
N GLU A 217 -4.39 0.10 -1.58
CA GLU A 217 -2.95 0.14 -1.38
C GLU A 217 -2.59 -0.37 0.01
N SER A 218 -1.82 -1.45 0.08
CA SER A 218 -1.36 -2.01 1.35
C SER A 218 -0.20 -1.22 1.92
N VAL A 219 -0.30 -0.96 3.22
CA VAL A 219 0.72 -0.27 4.00
C VAL A 219 1.12 -1.17 5.18
N ALA A 220 2.35 -1.64 5.16
CA ALA A 220 2.85 -2.49 6.23
C ALA A 220 2.93 -1.75 7.56
N LEU A 221 2.55 -2.42 8.64
CA LEU A 221 2.86 -2.05 10.01
C LEU A 221 3.10 -3.32 10.82
N ARG A 222 4.35 -3.61 11.11
CA ARG A 222 4.76 -4.84 11.80
C ARG A 222 4.25 -4.87 13.24
N GLY A 223 3.97 -6.07 13.77
CA GLY A 223 3.39 -6.26 15.10
C GLY A 223 1.86 -6.24 15.13
N TYR A 224 1.24 -6.03 13.98
CA TYR A 224 -0.21 -6.09 13.79
C TYR A 224 -0.59 -7.09 12.71
N GLU A 225 -1.79 -7.61 12.77
CA GLU A 225 -2.34 -8.48 11.73
C GLU A 225 -2.60 -7.69 10.44
N ASN A 226 -2.54 -8.37 9.30
CA ASN A 226 -2.84 -7.77 8.01
C ASN A 226 -4.23 -7.12 8.04
N SER A 227 -4.34 -5.90 7.52
CA SER A 227 -5.59 -5.12 7.44
C SER A 227 -6.24 -4.76 8.78
N SER A 228 -5.59 -5.04 9.90
CA SER A 228 -6.22 -4.91 11.22
C SER A 228 -6.39 -3.48 11.70
N LEU A 229 -5.61 -2.54 11.18
CA LEU A 229 -5.70 -1.12 11.54
C LEU A 229 -6.66 -0.34 10.63
N THR A 230 -7.07 -0.95 9.54
CA THR A 230 -8.00 -0.33 8.62
C THR A 230 -9.43 -0.62 9.06
N PRO A 231 -10.30 0.38 9.13
CA PRO A 231 -11.71 0.16 9.35
C PRO A 231 -12.26 -0.89 8.37
N TYR A 232 -13.14 -1.77 8.83
CA TYR A 232 -13.75 -2.82 8.03
C TYR A 232 -12.79 -3.76 7.28
N ARG A 233 -11.59 -4.01 7.86
CA ARG A 233 -10.61 -4.99 7.36
C ARG A 233 -10.26 -4.83 5.88
N GLY A 234 -9.51 -3.79 5.57
CA GLY A 234 -8.95 -3.55 4.22
C GLY A 234 -9.82 -2.71 3.32
N GLN A 235 -10.93 -2.21 3.83
CA GLN A 235 -11.79 -1.28 3.11
C GLN A 235 -11.88 0.06 3.85
N GLU A 236 -11.99 1.14 3.09
CA GLU A 236 -12.32 2.46 3.63
C GLU A 236 -11.25 3.14 4.51
N GLY A 237 -9.99 2.82 4.33
CA GLY A 237 -8.89 3.66 4.81
C GLY A 237 -8.70 4.85 3.90
N TYR A 238 -9.20 6.03 4.30
CA TYR A 238 -9.09 7.26 3.51
C TYR A 238 -7.89 8.12 3.89
N ALA A 239 -7.28 7.85 5.01
CA ALA A 239 -6.01 8.45 5.41
C ALA A 239 -5.17 7.43 6.16
N TYR A 240 -3.86 7.56 6.08
CA TYR A 240 -2.92 6.82 6.91
C TYR A 240 -1.70 7.64 7.26
N THR A 241 -1.05 7.27 8.36
CA THR A 241 0.29 7.72 8.73
C THR A 241 1.11 6.53 9.20
N ARG A 242 2.37 6.50 8.83
CA ARG A 242 3.37 5.54 9.31
C ARG A 242 4.67 6.24 9.58
N ILE A 243 5.21 6.02 10.76
CA ILE A 243 6.53 6.51 11.19
C ILE A 243 7.34 5.32 11.65
N GLY A 244 8.62 5.28 11.32
CA GLY A 244 9.48 4.18 11.70
C GLY A 244 10.92 4.60 11.89
N PHE A 245 11.59 3.90 12.79
CA PHE A 245 13.02 3.97 13.04
C PHE A 245 13.57 2.56 13.00
N GLU A 246 14.63 2.34 12.22
CA GLU A 246 15.31 1.05 12.16
C GLU A 246 16.81 1.26 12.40
N LEU A 247 17.35 0.55 13.35
CA LEU A 247 18.79 0.42 13.51
C LEU A 247 19.25 -0.85 12.79
N ARG A 248 20.00 -0.68 11.72
CA ARG A 248 20.49 -1.74 10.84
C ARG A 248 21.95 -2.02 11.12
N TYR A 249 22.33 -3.29 11.28
CA TYR A 249 23.71 -3.72 11.47
C TYR A 249 24.11 -4.73 10.39
N PRO A 250 25.13 -4.44 9.56
CA PRO A 250 25.54 -5.33 8.49
C PRO A 250 26.37 -6.49 9.04
N LEU A 251 25.88 -7.70 8.85
CA LEU A 251 26.58 -8.94 9.20
C LEU A 251 27.55 -9.33 8.08
N MET A 252 27.06 -9.29 6.83
CA MET A 252 27.82 -9.60 5.62
C MET A 252 27.46 -8.60 4.53
N LEU A 253 28.47 -7.98 3.90
CA LEU A 253 28.31 -7.09 2.75
C LEU A 253 29.26 -7.57 1.65
N GLU A 254 28.80 -8.51 0.85
CA GLU A 254 29.53 -9.07 -0.28
C GLU A 254 28.80 -8.77 -1.59
N THR A 255 29.50 -8.88 -2.70
CA THR A 255 28.91 -8.57 -4.03
C THR A 255 27.73 -9.50 -4.37
N SER A 256 27.82 -10.76 -3.91
CA SER A 256 26.80 -11.78 -4.19
C SER A 256 25.76 -11.94 -3.09
N THR A 257 26.02 -11.44 -1.89
CA THR A 257 25.12 -11.66 -0.75
C THR A 257 25.25 -10.54 0.26
N ASN A 258 24.15 -9.93 0.61
CA ASN A 258 24.11 -8.96 1.70
C ASN A 258 23.20 -9.47 2.81
N ILE A 259 23.74 -9.53 4.03
CA ILE A 259 23.00 -9.94 5.22
C ILE A 259 23.12 -8.85 6.28
N TYR A 260 21.99 -8.40 6.80
CA TYR A 260 21.98 -7.46 7.92
C TYR A 260 20.87 -7.78 8.92
N ALA A 261 21.17 -7.56 10.17
CA ALA A 261 20.20 -7.58 11.25
C ALA A 261 19.63 -6.17 11.46
N LEU A 262 18.42 -6.10 11.97
CA LEU A 262 17.78 -4.84 12.31
C LEU A 262 16.93 -4.95 13.58
N THR A 263 16.82 -3.84 14.27
CA THR A 263 15.81 -3.61 15.30
C THR A 263 15.02 -2.37 14.92
N PHE A 264 13.73 -2.34 15.24
CA PHE A 264 12.86 -1.27 14.79
C PHE A 264 11.82 -0.85 15.82
N LEU A 265 11.40 0.39 15.68
CA LEU A 265 10.23 0.99 16.31
C LEU A 265 9.36 1.52 15.20
N GLU A 266 8.09 1.15 15.18
CA GLU A 266 7.11 1.64 14.21
C GLU A 266 5.87 2.17 14.92
N ALA A 267 5.23 3.14 14.30
CA ALA A 267 3.95 3.67 14.73
C ALA A 267 3.13 4.06 13.50
N GLY A 268 1.87 3.69 13.48
CA GLY A 268 1.00 4.02 12.35
C GLY A 268 -0.47 3.84 12.69
N ASN A 269 -1.31 4.36 11.83
CA ASN A 269 -2.76 4.19 11.93
C ASN A 269 -3.43 4.48 10.59
N ALA A 270 -4.70 4.08 10.46
CA ALA A 270 -5.57 4.44 9.34
C ALA A 270 -6.88 5.05 9.86
N TRP A 271 -7.47 5.93 9.06
CA TRP A 271 -8.71 6.62 9.38
C TRP A 271 -9.73 6.45 8.26
N HIS A 272 -10.95 6.17 8.66
CA HIS A 272 -12.11 6.05 7.76
C HIS A 272 -12.53 7.40 7.14
N ASP A 273 -12.27 8.51 7.81
CA ASP A 273 -12.57 9.85 7.29
C ASP A 273 -11.37 10.77 7.51
N VAL A 274 -11.03 11.52 6.48
CA VAL A 274 -9.95 12.53 6.53
C VAL A 274 -10.18 13.57 7.62
N LYS A 275 -11.45 13.86 7.95
CA LYS A 275 -11.79 14.78 9.05
C LYS A 275 -11.38 14.27 10.43
N ASN A 276 -11.30 12.96 10.59
CA ASN A 276 -10.89 12.32 11.84
C ASN A 276 -9.39 12.04 11.90
N PHE A 277 -8.65 12.48 10.89
CA PHE A 277 -7.21 12.32 10.84
C PHE A 277 -6.52 13.00 12.03
N ASN A 278 -5.86 12.19 12.87
CA ASN A 278 -5.06 12.65 13.99
C ASN A 278 -3.67 12.00 13.96
N PRO A 279 -2.63 12.70 13.51
CA PRO A 279 -1.29 12.14 13.34
C PRO A 279 -0.63 11.68 14.65
N PHE A 280 -1.24 11.93 15.81
CA PHE A 280 -0.75 11.51 17.13
C PHE A 280 -1.48 10.28 17.70
N ASP A 281 -2.60 9.87 17.10
CA ASP A 281 -3.28 8.62 17.47
C ASP A 281 -2.70 7.45 16.67
N LEU A 282 -1.50 7.02 17.06
CA LEU A 282 -0.74 5.99 16.38
C LEU A 282 -0.67 4.72 17.20
N LYS A 283 -0.79 3.59 16.53
CA LYS A 283 -0.57 2.24 17.07
C LYS A 283 0.91 1.90 16.94
N ARG A 284 1.55 1.55 18.06
CA ARG A 284 3.00 1.42 18.18
C ARG A 284 3.41 -0.04 18.19
N SER A 285 4.57 -0.32 17.64
CA SER A 285 5.21 -1.62 17.68
C SER A 285 6.72 -1.53 17.77
N ALA A 286 7.35 -2.60 18.22
CA ALA A 286 8.78 -2.76 18.19
C ALA A 286 9.13 -4.19 17.80
N GLY A 287 10.32 -4.39 17.25
CA GLY A 287 10.74 -5.70 16.84
C GLY A 287 12.19 -5.80 16.40
N VAL A 288 12.55 -7.00 15.99
CA VAL A 288 13.85 -7.34 15.44
C VAL A 288 13.68 -8.18 14.18
N GLY A 289 14.67 -8.13 13.31
CA GLY A 289 14.60 -8.91 12.08
C GLY A 289 15.95 -9.11 11.42
N VAL A 290 15.93 -9.92 10.38
CA VAL A 290 17.09 -10.20 9.53
C VAL A 290 16.67 -10.04 8.07
N ARG A 291 17.54 -9.48 7.28
CA ARG A 291 17.42 -9.36 5.82
C ARG A 291 18.56 -10.08 5.14
N ILE A 292 18.22 -10.78 4.07
CA ILE A 292 19.17 -11.48 3.20
C ILE A 292 18.84 -11.07 1.77
N PHE A 293 19.81 -10.50 1.08
CA PHE A 293 19.70 -10.22 -0.34
C PHE A 293 20.47 -11.28 -1.13
N LEU A 294 19.78 -11.92 -2.06
CA LEU A 294 20.34 -12.89 -3.01
C LEU A 294 20.03 -12.42 -4.43
N PRO A 295 21.01 -12.29 -5.34
CA PRO A 295 20.82 -11.70 -6.67
C PRO A 295 19.72 -12.38 -7.52
N MET A 296 19.51 -13.69 -7.33
CA MET A 296 18.50 -14.43 -8.11
C MET A 296 17.09 -14.37 -7.52
N ILE A 297 16.96 -14.08 -6.22
CA ILE A 297 15.69 -14.14 -5.50
C ILE A 297 15.24 -12.74 -5.06
N GLY A 298 16.20 -11.84 -4.86
CA GLY A 298 15.95 -10.51 -4.32
C GLY A 298 16.11 -10.45 -2.80
N MET A 299 15.47 -9.49 -2.18
CA MET A 299 15.47 -9.31 -0.73
C MET A 299 14.49 -10.28 -0.08
N MET A 300 14.96 -10.99 0.92
CA MET A 300 14.14 -11.83 1.80
C MET A 300 14.39 -11.43 3.24
N GLY A 301 13.41 -11.62 4.09
CA GLY A 301 13.56 -11.34 5.51
C GLY A 301 12.52 -11.99 6.38
N ILE A 302 12.84 -12.03 7.66
CA ILE A 302 11.93 -12.41 8.71
C ILE A 302 12.03 -11.41 9.85
N ASP A 303 10.89 -10.97 10.33
CA ASP A 303 10.78 -10.08 11.48
C ASP A 303 9.93 -10.71 12.56
N TRP A 304 10.37 -10.57 13.78
CA TRP A 304 9.51 -10.72 14.95
C TRP A 304 9.17 -9.33 15.48
N ALA A 305 7.88 -9.08 15.69
CA ALA A 305 7.39 -7.79 16.15
C ALA A 305 6.33 -7.95 17.24
N TYR A 306 6.26 -6.96 18.12
CA TYR A 306 5.23 -6.86 19.14
C TYR A 306 4.46 -5.55 19.01
N GLY A 307 3.13 -5.64 18.78
CA GLY A 307 2.22 -4.51 18.76
C GLY A 307 1.72 -4.20 20.16
N PHE A 308 1.98 -2.98 20.66
CA PHE A 308 1.69 -2.58 22.04
C PHE A 308 0.24 -2.15 22.24
N ASP A 309 -0.38 -1.58 21.22
CA ASP A 309 -1.66 -0.93 21.33
C ASP A 309 -2.79 -1.84 20.87
N LYS A 310 -3.90 -1.81 21.59
CA LYS A 310 -5.10 -2.56 21.21
C LYS A 310 -5.80 -1.89 20.03
N VAL A 311 -6.35 -2.70 19.15
CA VAL A 311 -7.19 -2.24 18.05
C VAL A 311 -8.66 -2.33 18.45
N LEU A 312 -9.43 -1.29 18.15
CA LEU A 312 -10.85 -1.26 18.45
C LEU A 312 -11.58 -2.38 17.67
N GLY A 313 -12.33 -3.20 18.38
CA GLY A 313 -13.07 -4.32 17.77
C GLY A 313 -12.27 -5.62 17.60
N ASP A 314 -10.94 -5.59 17.73
CA ASP A 314 -10.10 -6.79 17.63
C ASP A 314 -8.95 -6.77 18.65
N LYS A 315 -9.15 -7.47 19.75
CA LYS A 315 -8.13 -7.57 20.81
C LYS A 315 -6.91 -8.42 20.40
N SER A 316 -7.04 -9.21 19.36
CA SER A 316 -6.00 -10.12 18.86
C SER A 316 -5.14 -9.52 17.77
N ALA A 317 -5.50 -8.35 17.24
CA ALA A 317 -4.83 -7.73 16.09
C ALA A 317 -3.37 -7.35 16.34
N GLY A 318 -3.03 -6.94 17.57
CA GLY A 318 -1.67 -6.66 18.02
C GLY A 318 -1.01 -7.86 18.71
N GLY A 319 0.10 -7.60 19.41
CA GLY A 319 0.85 -8.61 20.16
C GLY A 319 2.00 -9.21 19.39
N SER A 320 2.43 -10.43 19.76
CA SER A 320 3.58 -11.10 19.17
C SER A 320 3.26 -11.66 17.78
N ARG A 321 3.98 -11.22 16.77
CA ARG A 321 3.76 -11.57 15.36
C ARG A 321 5.08 -11.83 14.65
N PHE A 322 5.07 -12.78 13.72
CA PHE A 322 6.12 -13.00 12.74
C PHE A 322 5.66 -12.48 11.38
N HIS A 323 6.56 -11.78 10.69
CA HIS A 323 6.33 -11.22 9.37
C HIS A 323 7.42 -11.70 8.42
N PHE A 324 7.03 -12.05 7.21
CA PHE A 324 7.95 -12.46 6.15
C PHE A 324 8.06 -11.36 5.12
N VAL A 325 9.27 -11.16 4.58
CA VAL A 325 9.54 -10.22 3.49
C VAL A 325 10.04 -11.00 2.30
N LEU A 326 9.45 -10.76 1.14
CA LEU A 326 9.90 -11.36 -0.11
C LEU A 326 9.87 -10.30 -1.23
N GLY A 327 11.04 -10.00 -1.79
CA GLY A 327 11.18 -9.11 -2.94
C GLY A 327 10.93 -7.62 -2.67
N GLN A 328 10.49 -7.25 -1.49
CA GLN A 328 10.26 -5.86 -1.08
C GLN A 328 10.91 -5.57 0.28
N GLU A 329 11.29 -4.33 0.47
CA GLU A 329 11.69 -3.81 1.77
C GLU A 329 10.49 -3.12 2.43
N PHE A 330 10.28 -3.38 3.72
CA PHE A 330 9.26 -2.70 4.51
C PHE A 330 9.44 -1.20 4.53
#